data_1135efb1ca41d2e2f5cd22a9e54dd071
#
_entry.id   1135efb1ca41d2e2f5cd22a9e54dd071
#
_cell.length_a   1.000
_cell.length_b   1.000
_cell.length_c   1.000
_cell.angle_alpha   90.00
_cell.angle_beta   90.00
_cell.angle_gamma   90.00
#
_symmetry.space_group_name_H-M   'P 1'
#
loop_
_entity.id
_entity.type
_entity.pdbx_description
1 polymer ?
#
loop_
_entity_poly.entity_id
_entity_poly.type
_entity_poly.pdbx_seq_one_letter_code
_entity_poly.pdbx_strand_id
1 'polypeptide(L)'
;MRVSFERISADVACLVISTAILVSQCGTVQAQLNTPPAGFTALFNGKDLSGWYGWSTQDPRDLWSKSAEEQAKYKQESVEGGLLDKNGKPNNEHINAHWSVQNGELVNDGHGLYLSSDKDYGDFELHLEYKALPKGDSGVYLRGTPQVQIWDPAEPDPSGLGRALGSGGLWNNRKGSPGKDPLKKMDKPLGEWNSLKMTMIGEQVTVVFNGEVVVDRAPLENFFANQKSGYVAYSKPDAAKKDGEAPKMPNGFMRDPVYAKGPIQLQTHGSEIRWRNVFVREISAEEANKALAARDAEGFVELINGKDLSGWKGAVENYEVKDGSVVCKQGKGGDLLTEDEYENFIIRFEFKLPPGGNNGIALRTPLGGHSSSDGLELQVIDSDGYNAQHSDAPLLPYQYHGSLYNCVGAKHGYLRPVGQWNYEEVEVRGQKIKVTLNGTKILDVDIDSFDRSQIEHPPKGLDNRKGHIGFAGHSDPVAYRSFKVKKL
;
A
#
# COMPACT_ATOMS: atom_id res chain seq x y z
N MET A 1 -91.98 -37.13 30.84
CA MET A 1 -91.09 -38.00 30.01
C MET A 1 -89.73 -38.01 30.66
N ARG A 2 -89.36 -39.13 31.25
CA ARG A 2 -88.06 -39.32 31.92
C ARG A 2 -87.07 -39.90 30.86
N VAL A 3 -85.93 -39.36 30.78
CA VAL A 3 -84.82 -39.91 30.04
C VAL A 3 -83.67 -40.22 30.99
N SER A 4 -83.23 -41.47 31.00
CA SER A 4 -82.20 -42.06 31.84
C SER A 4 -80.76 -41.57 31.41
N PHE A 5 -79.95 -41.34 32.44
CA PHE A 5 -78.50 -41.16 32.18
C PHE A 5 -77.76 -42.48 32.43
N GLU A 6 -77.08 -43.00 31.42
CA GLU A 6 -76.08 -44.03 31.58
C GLU A 6 -74.71 -43.39 31.76
N ARG A 7 -74.00 -43.87 32.76
CA ARG A 7 -72.57 -43.47 32.98
C ARG A 7 -71.69 -44.39 32.22
N ILE A 8 -70.82 -43.76 31.41
CA ILE A 8 -69.68 -44.44 30.79
C ILE A 8 -68.41 -43.99 31.56
N SER A 9 -67.74 -44.96 32.16
CA SER A 9 -66.41 -44.78 32.78
C SER A 9 -65.34 -44.72 31.72
N ALA A 10 -64.55 -43.65 31.69
CA ALA A 10 -63.39 -43.55 30.86
C ALA A 10 -62.15 -43.72 31.74
N ASP A 11 -61.38 -44.75 31.44
CA ASP A 11 -60.05 -44.98 31.99
C ASP A 11 -59.09 -43.96 31.35
N VAL A 12 -58.48 -43.10 32.21
CA VAL A 12 -57.44 -42.15 31.78
C VAL A 12 -56.08 -42.84 31.95
N ALA A 13 -55.54 -43.33 30.84
CA ALA A 13 -54.14 -43.75 30.81
C ALA A 13 -53.22 -42.52 30.77
N CYS A 14 -52.45 -42.32 31.83
CA CYS A 14 -51.49 -41.23 31.98
C CYS A 14 -50.22 -41.58 31.14
N LEU A 15 -50.07 -40.99 29.95
CA LEU A 15 -48.87 -41.10 29.12
C LEU A 15 -47.85 -40.07 29.60
N VAL A 16 -46.82 -40.51 30.36
CA VAL A 16 -45.71 -39.68 30.75
C VAL A 16 -44.75 -39.52 29.56
N ILE A 17 -44.84 -38.39 28.84
CA ILE A 17 -43.88 -38.01 27.81
C ILE A 17 -42.66 -37.41 28.54
N SER A 18 -41.58 -38.20 28.63
CA SER A 18 -40.26 -37.71 29.06
C SER A 18 -39.64 -36.87 27.94
N THR A 19 -39.75 -35.55 28.05
CA THR A 19 -39.05 -34.61 27.17
C THR A 19 -37.58 -34.60 27.58
N ALA A 20 -36.73 -35.33 26.88
CA ALA A 20 -35.28 -35.20 27.01
C ALA A 20 -34.89 -33.83 26.44
N ILE A 21 -34.58 -32.89 27.29
CA ILE A 21 -33.97 -31.62 26.92
C ILE A 21 -32.53 -31.95 26.52
N LEU A 22 -32.25 -32.04 25.20
CA LEU A 22 -30.89 -31.99 24.67
C LEU A 22 -30.37 -30.56 24.91
N VAL A 23 -29.65 -30.39 26.02
CA VAL A 23 -28.80 -29.21 26.23
C VAL A 23 -27.64 -29.38 25.24
N SER A 24 -27.77 -28.79 24.06
CA SER A 24 -26.65 -28.57 23.16
C SER A 24 -25.64 -27.70 23.92
N GLN A 25 -24.61 -28.32 24.47
CA GLN A 25 -23.43 -27.61 24.91
C GLN A 25 -22.79 -27.02 23.63
N CYS A 26 -23.17 -25.78 23.32
CA CYS A 26 -22.39 -24.96 22.41
C CYS A 26 -21.07 -24.66 23.14
N GLY A 27 -20.16 -25.63 23.12
CA GLY A 27 -18.78 -25.45 23.55
C GLY A 27 -18.23 -24.35 22.70
N THR A 28 -17.92 -23.20 23.27
CA THR A 28 -17.07 -22.21 22.66
C THR A 28 -15.75 -22.93 22.33
N VAL A 29 -15.58 -23.26 21.05
CA VAL A 29 -14.29 -23.76 20.56
C VAL A 29 -13.31 -22.61 20.81
N GLN A 30 -12.57 -22.70 21.90
CA GLN A 30 -11.52 -21.75 22.18
C GLN A 30 -10.51 -21.93 21.04
N ALA A 31 -10.36 -20.90 20.21
CA ALA A 31 -9.46 -20.94 19.08
C ALA A 31 -8.07 -21.36 19.61
N GLN A 32 -7.51 -22.40 19.00
CA GLN A 32 -6.20 -22.89 19.42
C GLN A 32 -5.16 -21.80 19.17
N LEU A 33 -4.33 -21.53 20.17
CA LEU A 33 -3.29 -20.50 20.12
C LEU A 33 -2.40 -20.70 18.87
N ASN A 34 -2.10 -19.60 18.17
CA ASN A 34 -1.31 -19.54 16.93
C ASN A 34 -1.88 -20.36 15.75
N THR A 35 -3.17 -20.66 15.78
CA THR A 35 -3.87 -21.25 14.64
C THR A 35 -4.48 -20.14 13.79
N PRO A 36 -4.03 -19.94 12.55
CA PRO A 36 -4.51 -18.84 11.72
C PRO A 36 -5.97 -19.05 11.31
N PRO A 37 -6.78 -17.97 11.22
CA PRO A 37 -8.11 -18.05 10.65
C PRO A 37 -8.06 -18.37 9.15
N ALA A 38 -9.18 -18.78 8.58
CA ALA A 38 -9.26 -19.09 7.14
C ALA A 38 -8.74 -17.93 6.28
N GLY A 39 -7.89 -18.25 5.30
CA GLY A 39 -7.26 -17.28 4.40
C GLY A 39 -5.99 -16.60 4.95
N PHE A 40 -5.63 -16.83 6.22
CA PHE A 40 -4.41 -16.31 6.81
C PHE A 40 -3.33 -17.39 6.93
N THR A 41 -2.08 -16.94 6.93
CA THR A 41 -0.89 -17.73 7.23
C THR A 41 -0.29 -17.27 8.57
N ALA A 42 0.15 -18.20 9.40
CA ALA A 42 0.87 -17.85 10.62
C ALA A 42 2.28 -17.35 10.26
N LEU A 43 2.62 -16.13 10.68
CA LEU A 43 3.99 -15.61 10.68
C LEU A 43 4.79 -16.20 11.84
N PHE A 44 4.13 -16.47 12.96
CA PHE A 44 4.70 -17.15 14.12
C PHE A 44 4.02 -18.51 14.28
N ASN A 45 4.82 -19.57 14.27
CA ASN A 45 4.35 -20.96 14.31
C ASN A 45 4.03 -21.47 15.73
N GLY A 46 4.28 -20.65 16.77
CA GLY A 46 4.07 -21.02 18.18
C GLY A 46 5.16 -21.90 18.78
N LYS A 47 6.24 -22.21 18.06
CA LYS A 47 7.27 -23.19 18.48
C LYS A 47 8.69 -22.64 18.47
N ASP A 48 9.06 -21.90 17.43
CA ASP A 48 10.43 -21.41 17.21
C ASP A 48 10.44 -20.13 16.38
N LEU A 49 11.62 -19.61 16.05
CA LEU A 49 11.85 -18.40 15.27
C LEU A 49 11.98 -18.66 13.76
N SER A 50 11.54 -19.80 13.25
CA SER A 50 11.60 -20.12 11.82
C SER A 50 10.79 -19.09 11.00
N GLY A 51 11.36 -18.61 9.89
CA GLY A 51 10.76 -17.61 9.02
C GLY A 51 11.05 -16.17 9.45
N TRP A 52 11.96 -15.98 10.42
CA TRP A 52 12.39 -14.68 10.89
C TRP A 52 13.91 -14.52 10.82
N TYR A 53 14.36 -13.29 10.57
CA TYR A 53 15.74 -12.85 10.70
C TYR A 53 15.79 -11.55 11.52
N GLY A 54 17.00 -11.13 11.90
CA GLY A 54 17.21 -9.93 12.68
C GLY A 54 17.49 -8.69 11.82
N TRP A 55 16.77 -7.59 12.04
CA TRP A 55 17.07 -6.29 11.48
C TRP A 55 16.91 -5.23 12.57
N SER A 56 17.16 -3.95 12.28
CA SER A 56 16.95 -2.84 13.22
C SER A 56 16.21 -1.70 12.52
N THR A 57 16.17 -0.49 13.12
CA THR A 57 15.71 0.72 12.44
C THR A 57 16.76 1.17 11.41
N GLN A 58 16.84 0.44 10.32
CA GLN A 58 17.71 0.71 9.18
C GLN A 58 16.91 0.60 7.89
N ASP A 59 17.33 1.32 6.87
CA ASP A 59 16.72 1.26 5.56
C ASP A 59 16.86 -0.18 5.00
N PRO A 60 15.76 -0.87 4.69
CA PRO A 60 15.83 -2.22 4.15
C PRO A 60 16.57 -2.31 2.80
N ARG A 61 16.70 -1.19 2.07
CA ARG A 61 17.50 -1.11 0.84
C ARG A 61 18.98 -1.41 1.10
N ASP A 62 19.47 -1.16 2.31
CA ASP A 62 20.85 -1.49 2.68
C ASP A 62 21.11 -3.00 2.64
N LEU A 63 20.07 -3.82 2.89
CA LEU A 63 20.14 -5.27 2.75
C LEU A 63 19.83 -5.69 1.29
N TRP A 64 18.76 -5.14 0.70
CA TRP A 64 18.33 -5.53 -0.65
C TRP A 64 19.35 -5.22 -1.73
N SER A 65 20.20 -4.19 -1.55
CA SER A 65 21.26 -3.83 -2.51
C SER A 65 22.46 -4.80 -2.51
N LYS A 66 22.54 -5.71 -1.54
CA LYS A 66 23.60 -6.70 -1.44
C LYS A 66 23.35 -7.89 -2.36
N SER A 67 24.42 -8.63 -2.68
CA SER A 67 24.26 -9.90 -3.41
C SER A 67 23.40 -10.91 -2.61
N ALA A 68 22.80 -11.88 -3.29
CA ALA A 68 21.99 -12.91 -2.65
C ALA A 68 22.77 -13.69 -1.57
N GLU A 69 24.07 -13.93 -1.82
CA GLU A 69 24.97 -14.59 -0.87
C GLU A 69 25.20 -13.74 0.38
N GLU A 70 25.47 -12.44 0.22
CA GLU A 70 25.63 -11.51 1.33
C GLU A 70 24.35 -11.34 2.15
N GLN A 71 23.19 -11.30 1.48
CA GLN A 71 21.89 -11.26 2.17
C GLN A 71 21.67 -12.53 3.00
N ALA A 72 21.93 -13.71 2.42
CA ALA A 72 21.79 -14.99 3.12
C ALA A 72 22.73 -15.10 4.33
N LYS A 73 23.99 -14.69 4.15
CA LYS A 73 24.98 -14.65 5.23
C LYS A 73 24.53 -13.71 6.35
N TYR A 74 24.12 -12.49 6.03
CA TYR A 74 23.65 -11.53 7.03
C TYR A 74 22.45 -12.10 7.81
N LYS A 75 21.45 -12.65 7.10
CA LYS A 75 20.28 -13.25 7.73
C LYS A 75 20.66 -14.36 8.70
N GLN A 76 21.55 -15.27 8.31
CA GLN A 76 22.05 -16.34 9.18
C GLN A 76 22.74 -15.76 10.42
N GLU A 77 23.70 -14.84 10.25
CA GLU A 77 24.44 -14.24 11.36
C GLU A 77 23.52 -13.44 12.28
N SER A 78 22.45 -12.82 11.77
CA SER A 78 21.46 -12.11 12.57
C SER A 78 20.56 -13.03 13.41
N VAL A 79 20.50 -14.32 13.08
CA VAL A 79 19.77 -15.35 13.84
C VAL A 79 20.67 -16.05 14.84
N GLU A 80 21.83 -16.53 14.40
CA GLU A 80 22.70 -17.45 15.14
C GLU A 80 23.84 -16.75 15.88
N GLY A 81 24.11 -15.48 15.52
CA GLY A 81 25.28 -14.73 15.96
C GLY A 81 26.38 -14.70 14.91
N GLY A 82 27.33 -13.78 15.08
CA GLY A 82 28.43 -13.57 14.14
C GLY A 82 28.46 -12.16 13.56
N LEU A 83 27.41 -11.37 13.73
CA LEU A 83 27.41 -9.97 13.37
C LEU A 83 28.47 -9.20 14.16
N LEU A 84 29.13 -8.27 13.51
CA LEU A 84 30.14 -7.41 14.08
C LEU A 84 29.55 -6.03 14.44
N ASP A 85 30.02 -5.49 15.55
CA ASP A 85 29.75 -4.08 15.90
C ASP A 85 30.56 -3.11 15.01
N LYS A 86 30.34 -1.82 15.19
CA LYS A 86 31.07 -0.75 14.46
C LYS A 86 32.60 -0.76 14.65
N ASN A 87 33.13 -1.53 15.62
CA ASN A 87 34.55 -1.67 15.90
C ASN A 87 35.09 -3.02 15.37
N GLY A 88 34.28 -3.80 14.65
CA GLY A 88 34.67 -5.09 14.13
C GLY A 88 34.70 -6.22 15.17
N LYS A 89 34.04 -6.04 16.32
CA LYS A 89 33.94 -7.07 17.37
C LYS A 89 32.59 -7.78 17.27
N PRO A 90 32.54 -9.11 17.56
CA PRO A 90 31.27 -9.81 17.65
C PRO A 90 30.32 -9.12 18.63
N ASN A 91 29.08 -8.87 18.22
CA ASN A 91 28.02 -8.42 19.10
C ASN A 91 27.09 -9.58 19.46
N ASN A 92 26.30 -9.41 20.50
CA ASN A 92 25.33 -10.42 20.94
C ASN A 92 23.89 -10.00 20.66
N GLU A 93 23.67 -9.19 19.61
CA GLU A 93 22.36 -8.61 19.30
C GLU A 93 21.47 -9.53 18.46
N HIS A 94 21.95 -10.73 18.10
CA HIS A 94 21.21 -11.67 17.24
C HIS A 94 19.92 -12.18 17.92
N ILE A 95 18.93 -12.54 17.11
CA ILE A 95 17.58 -12.82 17.63
C ILE A 95 17.52 -13.99 18.61
N ASN A 96 18.31 -15.05 18.42
CA ASN A 96 18.33 -16.20 19.35
C ASN A 96 18.85 -15.84 20.76
N ALA A 97 19.54 -14.71 20.93
CA ALA A 97 19.98 -14.27 22.24
C ALA A 97 18.87 -13.54 23.03
N HIS A 98 17.95 -12.89 22.35
CA HIS A 98 16.99 -11.95 22.94
C HIS A 98 15.52 -12.32 22.74
N TRP A 99 15.24 -13.26 21.84
CA TRP A 99 13.90 -13.75 21.57
C TRP A 99 13.78 -15.23 21.96
N SER A 100 12.69 -15.56 22.61
CA SER A 100 12.40 -16.94 23.03
C SER A 100 10.93 -17.29 22.81
N VAL A 101 10.62 -18.58 22.79
CA VAL A 101 9.23 -19.05 22.76
C VAL A 101 8.91 -19.70 24.11
N GLN A 102 7.90 -19.17 24.80
CA GLN A 102 7.47 -19.61 26.12
C GLN A 102 5.95 -19.89 26.09
N ASN A 103 5.55 -21.13 26.26
CA ASN A 103 4.14 -21.55 26.26
C ASN A 103 3.35 -21.09 25.01
N GLY A 104 4.00 -21.11 23.83
CA GLY A 104 3.42 -20.63 22.59
C GLY A 104 3.36 -19.11 22.44
N GLU A 105 3.90 -18.36 23.38
CA GLU A 105 4.12 -16.91 23.29
C GLU A 105 5.54 -16.63 22.79
N LEU A 106 5.68 -15.69 21.87
CA LEU A 106 6.94 -15.13 21.43
C LEU A 106 7.32 -14.01 22.39
N VAL A 107 8.49 -14.10 23.01
CA VAL A 107 8.94 -13.22 24.10
C VAL A 107 10.24 -12.55 23.71
N ASN A 108 10.28 -11.23 23.77
CA ASN A 108 11.51 -10.44 23.69
C ASN A 108 11.84 -9.84 25.05
N ASP A 109 13.11 -9.86 25.43
CA ASP A 109 13.62 -9.33 26.71
C ASP A 109 13.86 -7.81 26.71
N GLY A 110 13.52 -7.12 25.62
CA GLY A 110 13.72 -5.69 25.42
C GLY A 110 15.01 -5.31 24.66
N HIS A 111 15.81 -6.30 24.28
CA HIS A 111 17.11 -6.09 23.62
C HIS A 111 17.21 -6.82 22.28
N GLY A 112 18.33 -6.62 21.59
CA GLY A 112 18.67 -7.29 20.34
C GLY A 112 18.01 -6.72 19.09
N LEU A 113 18.19 -7.42 17.98
CA LEU A 113 17.58 -7.07 16.71
C LEU A 113 16.08 -7.34 16.73
N TYR A 114 15.32 -6.59 15.93
CA TYR A 114 13.90 -6.80 15.70
C TYR A 114 13.67 -8.09 14.93
N LEU A 115 12.57 -8.79 15.17
CA LEU A 115 12.15 -9.88 14.29
C LEU A 115 11.63 -9.31 12.98
N SER A 116 12.22 -9.73 11.88
CA SER A 116 11.86 -9.34 10.53
C SER A 116 11.46 -10.58 9.74
N SER A 117 10.29 -10.55 9.08
CA SER A 117 9.84 -11.70 8.29
C SER A 117 10.78 -11.95 7.11
N ASP A 118 11.09 -13.23 6.83
CA ASP A 118 11.93 -13.63 5.68
C ASP A 118 11.31 -13.24 4.34
N LYS A 119 9.98 -13.27 4.28
CA LYS A 119 9.21 -12.87 3.11
C LYS A 119 8.87 -11.40 3.17
N ASP A 120 8.98 -10.72 2.02
CA ASP A 120 8.48 -9.37 1.79
C ASP A 120 7.00 -9.41 1.38
N TYR A 121 6.20 -8.53 1.96
CA TYR A 121 4.76 -8.39 1.74
C TYR A 121 4.45 -7.09 0.99
N GLY A 122 3.55 -7.17 0.00
CA GLY A 122 2.97 -6.01 -0.70
C GLY A 122 1.73 -5.48 0.02
N ASP A 123 0.55 -5.63 -0.59
CA ASP A 123 -0.72 -5.34 0.07
C ASP A 123 -1.10 -6.51 0.98
N PHE A 124 -1.43 -6.23 2.24
CA PHE A 124 -1.71 -7.28 3.23
C PHE A 124 -2.66 -6.84 4.34
N GLU A 125 -3.20 -7.84 5.02
CA GLU A 125 -3.86 -7.71 6.31
C GLU A 125 -3.05 -8.50 7.35
N LEU A 126 -2.67 -7.85 8.45
CA LEU A 126 -1.90 -8.42 9.55
C LEU A 126 -2.73 -8.40 10.83
N HIS A 127 -2.88 -9.55 11.47
CA HIS A 127 -3.48 -9.68 12.79
C HIS A 127 -2.41 -10.12 13.77
N LEU A 128 -2.42 -9.55 14.97
CA LEU A 128 -1.56 -10.00 16.06
C LEU A 128 -2.14 -9.60 17.42
N GLU A 129 -1.64 -10.27 18.44
CA GLU A 129 -1.88 -9.86 19.84
C GLU A 129 -0.53 -9.61 20.51
N TYR A 130 -0.49 -8.57 21.34
CA TYR A 130 0.67 -8.25 22.16
C TYR A 130 0.30 -8.00 23.61
N LYS A 131 1.26 -8.20 24.49
CA LYS A 131 1.18 -7.90 25.91
C LYS A 131 2.42 -7.12 26.32
N ALA A 132 2.23 -5.85 26.67
CA ALA A 132 3.30 -4.97 27.14
C ALA A 132 3.35 -4.95 28.67
N LEU A 133 4.55 -4.77 29.21
CA LEU A 133 4.80 -4.56 30.63
C LEU A 133 5.02 -3.06 30.92
N PRO A 134 5.13 -2.65 32.20
CA PRO A 134 5.43 -1.26 32.56
C PRO A 134 6.67 -0.73 31.84
N LYS A 135 6.58 0.51 31.37
CA LYS A 135 7.56 1.17 30.49
C LYS A 135 7.69 0.55 29.12
N GLY A 136 6.69 -0.24 28.69
CA GLY A 136 6.66 -0.86 27.37
C GLY A 136 6.81 0.18 26.28
N ASP A 137 7.77 -0.06 25.38
CA ASP A 137 7.94 0.68 24.14
C ASP A 137 8.27 -0.34 23.04
N SER A 138 7.57 -0.28 21.93
CA SER A 138 7.71 -1.20 20.81
C SER A 138 6.96 -0.68 19.60
N GLY A 139 6.83 -1.50 18.56
CA GLY A 139 6.04 -1.19 17.39
C GLY A 139 6.04 -2.29 16.35
N VAL A 140 5.18 -2.13 15.36
CA VAL A 140 5.10 -3.00 14.20
C VAL A 140 5.51 -2.21 12.97
N TYR A 141 6.57 -2.64 12.29
CA TYR A 141 7.01 -2.05 11.04
C TYR A 141 6.27 -2.70 9.87
N LEU A 142 5.80 -1.88 8.97
CA LEU A 142 5.07 -2.31 7.79
C LEU A 142 5.93 -2.10 6.55
N ARG A 143 6.24 -3.18 5.83
CA ARG A 143 7.18 -3.18 4.69
C ARG A 143 8.56 -2.60 5.04
N GLY A 144 9.06 -2.94 6.24
CA GLY A 144 10.34 -2.42 6.74
C GLY A 144 10.32 -0.95 7.16
N THR A 145 9.19 -0.28 7.07
CA THR A 145 9.04 1.15 7.42
C THR A 145 8.42 1.30 8.80
N PRO A 146 9.02 2.06 9.74
CA PRO A 146 8.46 2.32 11.06
C PRO A 146 7.22 3.22 10.96
N GLN A 147 6.30 3.15 11.89
CA GLN A 147 5.79 2.02 12.66
C GLN A 147 4.37 2.31 13.14
N VAL A 148 3.59 1.25 13.36
CA VAL A 148 2.41 1.32 14.24
C VAL A 148 2.92 1.22 15.67
N GLN A 149 2.77 2.30 16.43
CA GLN A 149 3.38 2.46 17.75
C GLN A 149 2.70 1.62 18.82
N ILE A 150 3.51 1.05 19.72
CA ILE A 150 3.09 0.40 20.95
C ILE A 150 3.90 1.01 22.11
N TRP A 151 3.22 1.49 23.15
CA TRP A 151 3.89 2.00 24.35
C TRP A 151 3.01 1.91 25.61
N ASP A 152 3.64 2.19 26.75
CA ASP A 152 2.94 2.41 28.01
C ASP A 152 2.40 3.85 28.04
N PRO A 153 1.07 4.04 27.93
CA PRO A 153 0.49 5.37 27.88
C PRO A 153 0.44 6.07 29.24
N ALA A 154 0.85 5.40 30.31
CA ALA A 154 0.95 5.96 31.66
C ALA A 154 2.37 6.42 32.01
N GLU A 155 3.36 6.08 31.20
CA GLU A 155 4.74 6.52 31.40
C GLU A 155 4.87 8.03 31.20
N PRO A 156 5.61 8.73 32.08
CA PRO A 156 5.88 10.16 31.90
C PRO A 156 6.46 10.48 30.52
N ASP A 157 5.94 11.53 29.90
CA ASP A 157 6.33 11.97 28.55
C ASP A 157 6.93 13.39 28.55
N PRO A 158 8.10 13.60 29.17
CA PRO A 158 8.71 14.92 29.27
C PRO A 158 9.14 15.48 27.91
N SER A 159 9.28 14.62 26.90
CA SER A 159 9.66 15.02 25.54
C SER A 159 8.45 15.32 24.64
N GLY A 160 7.22 15.15 25.13
CA GLY A 160 6.00 15.43 24.37
C GLY A 160 5.83 14.54 23.15
N LEU A 161 6.16 13.25 23.27
CA LEU A 161 6.07 12.27 22.18
C LEU A 161 4.64 11.85 21.86
N GLY A 162 3.68 12.15 22.77
CA GLY A 162 2.28 11.80 22.62
C GLY A 162 1.89 10.47 23.26
N ARG A 163 2.70 9.93 24.20
CA ARG A 163 2.42 8.65 24.90
C ARG A 163 1.01 8.57 25.49
N ALA A 164 0.55 9.66 26.09
CA ALA A 164 -0.79 9.73 26.71
C ALA A 164 -1.96 9.51 25.72
N LEU A 165 -1.72 9.68 24.42
CA LEU A 165 -2.72 9.43 23.37
C LEU A 165 -2.95 7.94 23.13
N GLY A 166 -2.05 7.07 23.61
CA GLY A 166 -2.14 5.62 23.47
C GLY A 166 -1.41 5.06 22.26
N SER A 167 -1.50 3.75 22.10
CA SER A 167 -0.88 2.98 21.03
C SER A 167 -1.71 3.00 19.74
N GLY A 168 -1.12 2.54 18.63
CA GLY A 168 -1.81 2.30 17.36
C GLY A 168 -1.61 3.39 16.30
N GLY A 169 -1.05 4.56 16.65
CA GLY A 169 -0.75 5.63 15.69
C GLY A 169 0.46 5.31 14.80
N LEU A 170 0.56 5.97 13.63
CA LEU A 170 1.72 5.92 12.72
C LEU A 170 2.79 6.91 13.21
N TRP A 171 3.46 6.55 14.29
CA TRP A 171 4.24 7.50 15.10
C TRP A 171 5.36 8.24 14.33
N ASN A 172 5.97 7.61 13.34
CA ASN A 172 7.05 8.20 12.55
C ASN A 172 6.55 9.13 11.42
N ASN A 173 5.23 9.21 11.20
CA ASN A 173 4.66 10.24 10.33
C ASN A 173 4.95 11.64 10.89
N ARG A 174 5.03 12.63 10.02
CA ARG A 174 5.25 14.02 10.43
C ARG A 174 4.13 14.53 11.33
N LYS A 175 4.47 15.41 12.25
CA LYS A 175 3.48 16.06 13.11
C LYS A 175 2.37 16.72 12.28
N GLY A 176 1.12 16.41 12.61
CA GLY A 176 -0.06 16.89 11.90
C GLY A 176 -0.44 16.09 10.66
N SER A 177 0.34 15.09 10.26
CA SER A 177 -0.06 14.16 9.19
C SER A 177 -1.19 13.24 9.66
N PRO A 178 -2.08 12.81 8.75
CA PRO A 178 -3.10 11.82 9.07
C PRO A 178 -2.49 10.56 9.70
N GLY A 179 -3.16 10.02 10.70
CA GLY A 179 -2.75 8.80 11.38
C GLY A 179 -1.52 8.90 12.28
N LYS A 180 -0.82 10.05 12.35
CA LYS A 180 0.31 10.27 13.26
C LYS A 180 -0.08 9.89 14.70
N ASP A 181 -1.19 10.40 15.15
CA ASP A 181 -1.76 10.10 16.46
C ASP A 181 -3.00 9.20 16.28
N PRO A 182 -3.29 8.28 17.21
CA PRO A 182 -4.48 7.47 17.13
C PRO A 182 -5.74 8.33 17.34
N LEU A 183 -6.82 8.00 16.64
CA LEU A 183 -8.11 8.70 16.76
C LEU A 183 -8.71 8.58 18.17
N LYS A 184 -8.36 7.53 18.89
CA LYS A 184 -8.79 7.28 20.27
C LYS A 184 -7.81 6.35 20.98
N LYS A 185 -7.70 6.50 22.30
CA LYS A 185 -6.93 5.61 23.16
C LYS A 185 -7.71 4.33 23.45
N MET A 186 -7.13 3.20 23.10
CA MET A 186 -7.78 1.89 23.25
C MET A 186 -6.93 0.87 24.02
N ASP A 187 -5.83 1.30 24.63
CA ASP A 187 -4.93 0.45 25.39
C ASP A 187 -5.65 -0.20 26.57
N LYS A 188 -5.47 -1.50 26.74
CA LYS A 188 -5.85 -2.22 27.95
C LYS A 188 -4.80 -2.03 29.04
N PRO A 189 -5.12 -2.35 30.29
CA PRO A 189 -4.14 -2.34 31.37
C PRO A 189 -2.88 -3.15 31.02
N LEU A 190 -1.72 -2.68 31.49
CA LEU A 190 -0.44 -3.38 31.28
C LEU A 190 -0.52 -4.82 31.81
N GLY A 191 0.09 -5.75 31.11
CA GLY A 191 0.01 -7.19 31.40
C GLY A 191 -1.21 -7.90 30.80
N GLU A 192 -2.15 -7.16 30.19
CA GLU A 192 -3.27 -7.71 29.44
C GLU A 192 -2.96 -7.81 27.95
N TRP A 193 -3.61 -8.75 27.24
CA TRP A 193 -3.48 -8.93 25.81
C TRP A 193 -4.27 -7.88 25.04
N ASN A 194 -3.58 -7.11 24.23
CA ASN A 194 -4.15 -6.20 23.25
C ASN A 194 -4.16 -6.86 21.86
N SER A 195 -5.16 -6.55 21.03
CA SER A 195 -5.28 -7.03 19.66
C SER A 195 -5.09 -5.90 18.67
N LEU A 196 -4.24 -6.10 17.67
CA LEU A 196 -4.05 -5.21 16.53
C LEU A 196 -4.43 -5.93 15.24
N LYS A 197 -5.19 -5.26 14.39
CA LYS A 197 -5.41 -5.63 13.00
C LYS A 197 -4.99 -4.46 12.14
N MET A 198 -4.12 -4.70 11.19
CA MET A 198 -3.57 -3.69 10.30
C MET A 198 -3.83 -4.10 8.87
N THR A 199 -4.44 -3.21 8.08
CA THR A 199 -4.60 -3.39 6.64
C THR A 199 -3.74 -2.36 5.93
N MET A 200 -2.90 -2.79 5.00
CA MET A 200 -2.08 -1.91 4.18
C MET A 200 -2.32 -2.17 2.70
N ILE A 201 -2.83 -1.15 1.98
CA ILE A 201 -3.02 -1.16 0.53
C ILE A 201 -2.31 0.08 -0.05
N GLY A 202 -1.31 -0.15 -0.90
CA GLY A 202 -0.41 0.91 -1.29
C GLY A 202 0.27 1.52 -0.06
N GLU A 203 0.25 2.84 0.08
CA GLU A 203 0.75 3.53 1.28
C GLU A 203 -0.32 3.70 2.39
N GLN A 204 -1.56 3.29 2.13
CA GLN A 204 -2.70 3.52 3.01
C GLN A 204 -2.77 2.46 4.10
N VAL A 205 -2.75 2.89 5.35
CA VAL A 205 -2.84 2.01 6.53
C VAL A 205 -4.13 2.26 7.29
N THR A 206 -4.83 1.19 7.61
CA THR A 206 -5.92 1.17 8.59
C THR A 206 -5.49 0.35 9.78
N VAL A 207 -5.66 0.87 10.99
CA VAL A 207 -5.37 0.16 12.25
C VAL A 207 -6.65 0.04 13.05
N VAL A 208 -7.01 -1.21 13.37
CA VAL A 208 -8.07 -1.55 14.32
C VAL A 208 -7.41 -2.06 15.60
N PHE A 209 -7.57 -1.34 16.69
CA PHE A 209 -6.97 -1.64 17.97
C PHE A 209 -8.05 -1.98 18.99
N ASN A 210 -7.99 -3.18 19.57
CA ASN A 210 -9.00 -3.72 20.50
C ASN A 210 -10.44 -3.57 19.99
N GLY A 211 -10.64 -3.78 18.68
CA GLY A 211 -11.95 -3.73 18.03
C GLY A 211 -12.37 -2.36 17.49
N GLU A 212 -11.60 -1.30 17.74
CA GLU A 212 -11.91 0.07 17.33
C GLU A 212 -10.92 0.59 16.29
N VAL A 213 -11.41 1.33 15.30
CA VAL A 213 -10.55 1.99 14.32
C VAL A 213 -9.82 3.15 14.99
N VAL A 214 -8.50 3.09 15.03
CA VAL A 214 -7.63 4.14 15.59
C VAL A 214 -6.82 4.88 14.51
N VAL A 215 -6.63 4.26 13.35
CA VAL A 215 -6.12 4.92 12.13
C VAL A 215 -7.01 4.48 10.97
N ASP A 216 -7.57 5.42 10.22
CA ASP A 216 -8.42 5.16 9.08
C ASP A 216 -7.74 5.58 7.78
N ARG A 217 -7.25 4.60 7.02
CA ARG A 217 -6.69 4.78 5.66
C ARG A 217 -5.73 5.96 5.56
N ALA A 218 -4.84 6.09 6.53
CA ALA A 218 -3.84 7.13 6.54
C ALA A 218 -2.57 6.69 5.79
N PRO A 219 -1.92 7.59 5.04
CA PRO A 219 -0.67 7.25 4.37
C PRO A 219 0.45 7.04 5.40
N LEU A 220 1.14 5.91 5.31
CA LEU A 220 2.40 5.70 6.03
C LEU A 220 3.50 6.47 5.30
N GLU A 221 4.15 7.39 5.98
CA GLU A 221 5.27 8.13 5.40
C GLU A 221 6.55 7.29 5.45
N ASN A 222 7.33 7.30 4.37
CA ASN A 222 8.61 6.62 4.36
C ASN A 222 9.61 7.34 5.27
N PHE A 223 9.91 6.75 6.43
CA PHE A 223 10.85 7.27 7.42
C PHE A 223 12.27 7.45 6.85
N PHE A 224 12.68 6.55 5.93
CA PHE A 224 14.01 6.54 5.32
C PHE A 224 14.12 7.44 4.08
N ALA A 225 13.03 8.04 3.62
CA ALA A 225 13.02 9.04 2.55
C ALA A 225 13.66 10.34 3.05
N ASN A 226 14.95 10.29 3.31
CA ASN A 226 15.73 11.45 3.65
C ASN A 226 16.17 12.21 2.38
N GLN A 227 16.80 13.37 2.58
CA GLN A 227 17.22 14.26 1.51
C GLN A 227 18.21 13.66 0.49
N LYS A 228 18.72 12.44 0.72
CA LYS A 228 19.71 11.78 -0.14
C LYS A 228 19.10 10.84 -1.18
N SER A 229 17.88 10.37 -0.99
CA SER A 229 17.25 9.35 -1.80
C SER A 229 15.91 9.84 -2.28
N GLY A 230 15.79 10.74 -3.10
CA GLY A 230 14.43 11.18 -3.29
C GLY A 230 14.05 11.80 -4.58
N TYR A 231 14.94 11.91 -5.54
CA TYR A 231 14.43 12.41 -6.80
C TYR A 231 14.64 11.44 -7.93
N VAL A 232 13.60 11.33 -8.68
CA VAL A 232 13.80 11.20 -10.11
C VAL A 232 13.98 12.62 -10.59
N ALA A 233 15.21 13.12 -10.49
CA ALA A 233 15.54 14.43 -11.00
C ALA A 233 15.44 14.37 -12.50
N TYR A 234 14.58 15.18 -13.05
CA TYR A 234 14.73 15.57 -14.42
C TYR A 234 15.68 16.77 -14.44
N SER A 235 16.92 16.53 -14.67
CA SER A 235 17.91 17.55 -15.02
C SER A 235 18.72 17.05 -16.19
N LYS A 236 18.99 17.93 -17.15
CA LYS A 236 20.02 17.65 -18.16
C LYS A 236 21.29 17.19 -17.42
N PRO A 237 21.94 16.10 -17.83
CA PRO A 237 23.13 15.61 -17.15
C PRO A 237 24.26 16.65 -17.01
N ASP A 238 24.23 17.71 -17.79
CA ASP A 238 25.30 18.69 -17.97
C ASP A 238 24.99 20.13 -17.52
N ALA A 239 23.96 20.36 -16.68
CA ALA A 239 23.86 21.67 -16.03
C ALA A 239 25.02 21.79 -15.03
N ALA A 240 26.16 22.22 -15.54
CA ALA A 240 27.38 22.45 -14.77
C ALA A 240 27.03 23.30 -13.54
N LYS A 241 27.25 22.73 -12.34
CA LYS A 241 27.16 23.46 -11.08
C LYS A 241 28.11 24.64 -11.17
N LYS A 242 27.60 25.85 -11.14
CA LYS A 242 28.42 26.99 -10.80
C LYS A 242 28.75 26.88 -9.33
N ASP A 243 30.03 26.88 -9.01
CA ASP A 243 30.51 26.82 -7.64
C ASP A 243 29.83 27.92 -6.80
N GLY A 244 29.13 27.51 -5.75
CA GLY A 244 28.50 28.41 -4.78
C GLY A 244 26.99 28.59 -4.87
N GLU A 245 26.29 28.06 -5.88
CA GLU A 245 24.82 28.04 -5.91
C GLU A 245 24.26 26.79 -5.23
N ALA A 246 23.26 26.99 -4.36
CA ALA A 246 22.48 25.88 -3.83
C ALA A 246 21.85 25.11 -5.01
N PRO A 247 21.86 23.76 -4.99
CA PRO A 247 21.28 22.99 -6.05
C PRO A 247 19.79 23.35 -6.18
N LYS A 248 19.36 23.81 -7.37
CA LYS A 248 17.95 23.98 -7.68
C LYS A 248 17.24 22.64 -7.52
N MET A 249 16.15 22.63 -6.79
CA MET A 249 15.35 21.43 -6.67
C MET A 249 14.75 21.11 -8.06
N PRO A 250 14.80 19.85 -8.49
CA PRO A 250 14.21 19.45 -9.77
C PRO A 250 12.70 19.69 -9.78
N ASN A 251 12.13 19.92 -10.95
CA ASN A 251 10.69 19.93 -11.14
C ASN A 251 10.07 18.68 -10.51
N GLY A 252 8.97 18.86 -9.78
CA GLY A 252 8.22 17.74 -9.23
C GLY A 252 8.91 17.00 -8.08
N PHE A 253 9.77 17.67 -7.32
CA PHE A 253 10.36 17.04 -6.15
C PHE A 253 9.28 16.49 -5.20
N MET A 254 9.35 15.19 -4.95
CA MET A 254 8.51 14.47 -4.01
C MET A 254 9.37 13.49 -3.21
N ARG A 255 9.08 13.33 -1.91
CA ARG A 255 9.74 12.29 -1.10
C ARG A 255 9.39 10.91 -1.65
N ASP A 256 10.32 9.94 -1.47
CA ASP A 256 10.02 8.56 -1.81
C ASP A 256 8.83 8.05 -0.98
N PRO A 257 7.83 7.44 -1.62
CA PRO A 257 6.77 6.72 -0.91
C PRO A 257 7.34 5.54 -0.12
N VAL A 258 6.51 4.92 0.70
CA VAL A 258 6.86 3.63 1.32
C VAL A 258 7.13 2.58 0.23
N TYR A 259 7.94 1.58 0.54
CA TYR A 259 8.28 0.52 -0.40
C TYR A 259 7.03 -0.24 -0.87
N ALA A 260 7.03 -0.66 -2.14
CA ALA A 260 5.94 -1.46 -2.70
C ALA A 260 5.80 -2.82 -2.01
N LYS A 261 6.92 -3.38 -1.54
CA LYS A 261 7.02 -4.59 -0.73
C LYS A 261 8.11 -4.44 0.31
N GLY A 262 8.02 -5.21 1.38
CA GLY A 262 9.05 -5.27 2.41
C GLY A 262 8.65 -6.15 3.59
N PRO A 263 9.56 -6.39 4.53
CA PRO A 263 9.32 -7.25 5.67
C PRO A 263 8.33 -6.62 6.67
N ILE A 264 7.62 -7.48 7.39
CA ILE A 264 6.90 -7.13 8.61
C ILE A 264 7.88 -7.31 9.76
N GLN A 265 7.98 -6.29 10.67
CA GLN A 265 8.93 -6.37 11.76
C GLN A 265 8.24 -6.11 13.11
N LEU A 266 8.67 -6.89 14.11
CA LEU A 266 8.28 -6.69 15.51
C LEU A 266 9.47 -6.04 16.24
N GLN A 267 9.26 -4.84 16.75
CA GLN A 267 10.32 -4.02 17.35
C GLN A 267 10.64 -4.46 18.78
N THR A 268 11.91 -4.38 19.15
CA THR A 268 12.43 -4.43 20.51
C THR A 268 12.87 -3.02 20.93
N HIS A 269 12.51 -2.58 22.14
CA HIS A 269 12.86 -1.22 22.59
C HIS A 269 12.89 -1.09 24.13
N GLY A 270 13.84 -1.77 24.78
CA GLY A 270 14.20 -1.55 26.18
C GLY A 270 13.30 -2.17 27.26
N SER A 271 12.21 -2.86 26.89
CA SER A 271 11.34 -3.56 27.85
C SER A 271 10.83 -4.88 27.28
N GLU A 272 10.55 -5.86 28.18
CA GLU A 272 9.94 -7.12 27.76
C GLU A 272 8.60 -6.87 27.09
N ILE A 273 8.39 -7.53 25.96
CA ILE A 273 7.11 -7.57 25.25
C ILE A 273 6.84 -9.00 24.76
N ARG A 274 5.57 -9.38 24.77
CA ARG A 274 5.12 -10.70 24.33
C ARG A 274 4.14 -10.60 23.19
N TRP A 275 4.22 -11.58 22.26
CA TRP A 275 3.40 -11.64 21.06
C TRP A 275 2.79 -13.02 20.89
N ARG A 276 1.61 -13.09 20.30
CA ARG A 276 0.96 -14.33 19.88
C ARG A 276 -0.01 -14.07 18.74
N ASN A 277 -0.52 -15.12 18.12
CA ASN A 277 -1.53 -15.01 17.07
C ASN A 277 -1.11 -14.07 15.95
N VAL A 278 0.16 -14.16 15.52
CA VAL A 278 0.71 -13.28 14.46
C VAL A 278 0.39 -13.91 13.11
N PHE A 279 -0.62 -13.37 12.41
CA PHE A 279 -1.17 -13.92 11.18
C PHE A 279 -1.17 -12.86 10.08
N VAL A 280 -0.83 -13.26 8.86
CA VAL A 280 -0.86 -12.38 7.69
C VAL A 280 -1.69 -13.00 6.57
N ARG A 281 -2.39 -12.15 5.83
CA ARG A 281 -3.08 -12.48 4.59
C ARG A 281 -2.65 -11.49 3.51
N GLU A 282 -2.19 -11.97 2.38
CA GLU A 282 -1.92 -11.12 1.24
C GLU A 282 -3.26 -10.71 0.58
N ILE A 283 -3.38 -9.45 0.23
CA ILE A 283 -4.53 -8.90 -0.47
C ILE A 283 -4.26 -8.98 -1.97
N SER A 284 -5.18 -9.59 -2.71
CA SER A 284 -5.05 -9.71 -4.15
C SER A 284 -5.17 -8.35 -4.86
N ALA A 285 -4.64 -8.25 -6.07
CA ALA A 285 -4.77 -7.06 -6.92
C ALA A 285 -6.23 -6.64 -7.11
N GLU A 286 -7.11 -7.60 -7.32
CA GLU A 286 -8.54 -7.34 -7.54
C GLU A 286 -9.24 -6.86 -6.26
N GLU A 287 -8.92 -7.46 -5.11
CA GLU A 287 -9.44 -7.04 -3.81
C GLU A 287 -8.95 -5.61 -3.47
N ALA A 288 -7.67 -5.32 -3.69
CA ALA A 288 -7.09 -4.00 -3.49
C ALA A 288 -7.75 -2.95 -4.40
N ASN A 289 -7.92 -3.24 -5.70
CA ASN A 289 -8.58 -2.32 -6.65
C ASN A 289 -10.02 -2.02 -6.22
N LYS A 290 -10.76 -3.05 -5.81
CA LYS A 290 -12.13 -2.88 -5.31
C LYS A 290 -12.17 -1.97 -4.07
N ALA A 291 -11.25 -2.15 -3.13
CA ALA A 291 -11.15 -1.32 -1.93
C ALA A 291 -10.79 0.14 -2.27
N LEU A 292 -9.85 0.35 -3.19
CA LEU A 292 -9.46 1.68 -3.66
C LEU A 292 -10.59 2.38 -4.42
N ALA A 293 -11.29 1.67 -5.31
CA ALA A 293 -12.40 2.20 -6.09
C ALA A 293 -13.61 2.57 -5.24
N ALA A 294 -13.85 1.86 -4.14
CA ALA A 294 -14.95 2.13 -3.22
C ALA A 294 -14.75 3.40 -2.38
N ARG A 295 -13.51 3.91 -2.30
CA ARG A 295 -13.19 5.10 -1.52
C ARG A 295 -13.75 6.35 -2.22
N ASP A 296 -14.47 7.20 -1.49
CA ASP A 296 -14.99 8.48 -1.97
C ASP A 296 -15.63 8.39 -3.38
N ALA A 297 -16.42 7.32 -3.60
CA ALA A 297 -16.94 6.96 -4.91
C ALA A 297 -18.06 7.89 -5.42
N GLU A 298 -18.57 8.77 -4.57
CA GLU A 298 -19.66 9.68 -4.93
C GLU A 298 -19.23 10.70 -5.99
N GLY A 299 -20.10 10.94 -6.97
CA GLY A 299 -19.92 11.95 -8.01
C GLY A 299 -19.04 11.51 -9.18
N PHE A 300 -18.60 10.26 -9.25
CA PHE A 300 -17.92 9.72 -10.42
C PHE A 300 -18.91 9.24 -11.48
N VAL A 301 -18.62 9.57 -12.74
CA VAL A 301 -19.37 9.13 -13.93
C VAL A 301 -18.48 8.16 -14.73
N GLU A 302 -19.01 6.99 -15.08
CA GLU A 302 -18.33 6.00 -15.91
C GLU A 302 -18.26 6.47 -17.37
N LEU A 303 -17.10 6.44 -18.00
CA LEU A 303 -16.88 6.84 -19.40
C LEU A 303 -16.75 5.63 -20.34
N ILE A 304 -16.36 4.47 -19.84
CA ILE A 304 -16.32 3.22 -20.59
C ILE A 304 -17.64 2.47 -20.33
N ASN A 305 -18.50 2.37 -21.36
CA ASN A 305 -19.78 1.66 -21.26
C ASN A 305 -19.66 0.13 -21.38
N GLY A 306 -18.46 -0.38 -21.69
CA GLY A 306 -18.17 -1.81 -21.87
C GLY A 306 -18.76 -2.47 -23.10
N LYS A 307 -19.36 -1.71 -24.02
CA LYS A 307 -20.06 -2.22 -25.22
C LYS A 307 -19.48 -1.67 -26.52
N ASP A 308 -19.27 -0.37 -26.58
CA ASP A 308 -18.78 0.35 -27.76
C ASP A 308 -17.98 1.61 -27.34
N LEU A 309 -17.52 2.37 -28.33
CA LEU A 309 -16.77 3.60 -28.14
C LEU A 309 -17.65 4.86 -28.27
N SER A 310 -18.95 4.77 -27.97
CA SER A 310 -19.82 5.93 -27.92
C SER A 310 -19.34 6.94 -26.85
N GLY A 311 -19.31 8.21 -27.19
CA GLY A 311 -18.75 9.27 -26.30
C GLY A 311 -17.24 9.50 -26.47
N TRP A 312 -16.61 8.79 -27.43
CA TRP A 312 -15.19 8.92 -27.74
C TRP A 312 -14.98 9.44 -29.17
N LYS A 313 -13.90 10.22 -29.37
CA LYS A 313 -13.49 10.83 -30.64
C LYS A 313 -12.00 10.63 -30.90
N GLY A 314 -11.53 11.01 -32.09
CA GLY A 314 -10.15 10.85 -32.50
C GLY A 314 -9.91 9.51 -33.19
N ALA A 315 -8.92 8.74 -32.74
CA ALA A 315 -8.49 7.50 -33.38
C ALA A 315 -9.42 6.29 -33.06
N VAL A 316 -10.74 6.46 -33.14
CA VAL A 316 -11.75 5.45 -32.76
C VAL A 316 -11.54 4.10 -33.46
N GLU A 317 -11.16 4.11 -34.76
CA GLU A 317 -10.92 2.90 -35.53
C GLU A 317 -9.69 2.08 -35.07
N ASN A 318 -8.81 2.71 -34.28
CA ASN A 318 -7.61 2.07 -33.76
C ASN A 318 -7.80 1.41 -32.39
N TYR A 319 -9.00 1.51 -31.84
CA TYR A 319 -9.37 0.89 -30.57
C TYR A 319 -10.55 -0.07 -30.76
N GLU A 320 -10.74 -0.95 -29.82
CA GLU A 320 -11.87 -1.86 -29.73
C GLU A 320 -12.34 -2.04 -28.29
N VAL A 321 -13.58 -2.45 -28.12
CA VAL A 321 -14.08 -2.93 -26.82
C VAL A 321 -14.01 -4.44 -26.81
N LYS A 322 -13.23 -4.99 -25.88
CA LYS A 322 -13.02 -6.41 -25.69
C LYS A 322 -13.15 -6.76 -24.20
N ASP A 323 -14.02 -7.73 -23.91
CA ASP A 323 -14.29 -8.19 -22.52
C ASP A 323 -14.64 -7.03 -21.57
N GLY A 324 -15.42 -6.05 -22.06
CA GLY A 324 -15.81 -4.87 -21.30
C GLY A 324 -14.73 -3.79 -21.12
N SER A 325 -13.55 -3.98 -21.71
CA SER A 325 -12.41 -3.08 -21.65
C SER A 325 -12.17 -2.38 -22.99
N VAL A 326 -11.73 -1.14 -22.98
CA VAL A 326 -11.19 -0.46 -24.16
C VAL A 326 -9.75 -0.90 -24.35
N VAL A 327 -9.41 -1.35 -25.55
CA VAL A 327 -8.08 -1.88 -25.89
C VAL A 327 -7.57 -1.18 -27.14
N CYS A 328 -6.33 -0.70 -27.12
CA CYS A 328 -5.63 -0.26 -28.32
C CYS A 328 -5.32 -1.49 -29.19
N LYS A 329 -5.66 -1.46 -30.49
CA LYS A 329 -5.37 -2.57 -31.40
C LYS A 329 -3.88 -2.69 -31.65
N GLN A 330 -3.37 -3.91 -31.68
CA GLN A 330 -1.95 -4.17 -31.94
C GLN A 330 -1.52 -3.53 -33.27
N GLY A 331 -0.40 -2.82 -33.24
CA GLY A 331 0.17 -2.10 -34.40
C GLY A 331 -0.62 -0.84 -34.80
N LYS A 332 -1.56 -0.39 -33.97
CA LYS A 332 -2.33 0.84 -34.14
C LYS A 332 -1.99 1.81 -33.00
N GLY A 333 -2.52 3.03 -33.06
CA GLY A 333 -2.26 4.03 -32.02
C GLY A 333 -3.00 5.33 -32.29
N GLY A 334 -2.56 6.39 -31.63
CA GLY A 334 -3.18 7.72 -31.71
C GLY A 334 -4.16 7.99 -30.56
N ASP A 335 -4.60 9.23 -30.45
CA ASP A 335 -5.38 9.70 -29.32
C ASP A 335 -6.86 9.34 -29.45
N LEU A 336 -7.40 8.60 -28.47
CA LEU A 336 -8.82 8.36 -28.29
C LEU A 336 -9.30 9.25 -27.13
N LEU A 337 -10.06 10.28 -27.43
CA LEU A 337 -10.40 11.37 -26.52
C LEU A 337 -11.91 11.38 -26.21
N THR A 338 -12.28 11.86 -25.03
CA THR A 338 -13.69 12.10 -24.66
C THR A 338 -14.35 13.15 -25.54
N GLU A 339 -15.68 13.08 -25.70
CA GLU A 339 -16.44 14.19 -26.34
C GLU A 339 -16.43 15.46 -25.50
N ASP A 340 -16.56 15.30 -24.17
CA ASP A 340 -16.53 16.42 -23.22
C ASP A 340 -15.11 16.87 -22.93
N GLU A 341 -14.98 18.15 -22.61
CA GLU A 341 -13.76 18.75 -22.08
C GLU A 341 -13.82 18.89 -20.55
N TYR A 342 -12.66 18.82 -19.93
CA TYR A 342 -12.49 18.89 -18.48
C TYR A 342 -11.42 19.94 -18.11
N GLU A 343 -11.70 20.69 -17.06
CA GLU A 343 -10.78 21.68 -16.47
C GLU A 343 -10.15 21.13 -15.18
N ASN A 344 -10.97 20.97 -14.14
CA ASN A 344 -10.58 20.36 -12.87
C ASN A 344 -11.33 19.05 -12.70
N PHE A 345 -10.61 17.98 -12.44
CA PHE A 345 -11.21 16.64 -12.40
C PHE A 345 -10.37 15.64 -11.62
N ILE A 346 -11.01 14.53 -11.25
CA ILE A 346 -10.35 13.30 -10.85
C ILE A 346 -10.77 12.23 -11.84
N ILE A 347 -9.80 11.50 -12.40
CA ILE A 347 -10.07 10.26 -13.12
C ILE A 347 -9.59 9.08 -12.31
N ARG A 348 -10.34 7.98 -12.38
CA ARG A 348 -10.01 6.67 -11.79
C ARG A 348 -10.19 5.61 -12.83
N PHE A 349 -9.22 4.73 -12.96
CA PHE A 349 -9.30 3.66 -13.95
C PHE A 349 -8.46 2.46 -13.53
N GLU A 350 -8.78 1.33 -14.14
CA GLU A 350 -7.90 0.17 -14.10
C GLU A 350 -7.27 -0.03 -15.47
N PHE A 351 -5.99 -0.41 -15.47
CA PHE A 351 -5.28 -0.73 -16.70
C PHE A 351 -4.46 -2.01 -16.55
N LYS A 352 -4.23 -2.68 -17.68
CA LYS A 352 -3.46 -3.91 -17.76
C LYS A 352 -2.47 -3.85 -18.90
N LEU A 353 -1.19 -4.03 -18.58
CA LEU A 353 -0.08 -3.94 -19.51
C LEU A 353 0.28 -5.33 -20.06
N PRO A 354 0.54 -5.48 -21.37
CA PRO A 354 1.30 -6.59 -21.90
C PRO A 354 2.81 -6.39 -21.63
N PRO A 355 3.66 -7.43 -21.80
CA PRO A 355 5.11 -7.29 -21.64
C PRO A 355 5.70 -6.19 -22.55
N GLY A 356 6.38 -5.22 -21.94
CA GLY A 356 6.96 -4.04 -22.64
C GLY A 356 5.92 -3.06 -23.19
N GLY A 357 4.63 -3.25 -22.89
CA GLY A 357 3.54 -2.45 -23.44
C GLY A 357 3.66 -0.98 -23.11
N ASN A 358 3.42 -0.12 -24.12
CA ASN A 358 3.51 1.33 -24.04
C ASN A 358 2.21 1.99 -24.50
N ASN A 359 1.75 2.97 -23.74
CA ASN A 359 0.55 3.78 -23.98
C ASN A 359 0.63 5.04 -23.11
N GLY A 360 -0.41 5.88 -23.13
CA GLY A 360 -0.51 7.07 -22.29
C GLY A 360 -1.95 7.42 -21.91
N ILE A 361 -2.11 8.28 -20.91
CA ILE A 361 -3.36 8.98 -20.61
C ILE A 361 -3.23 10.42 -21.08
N ALA A 362 -4.10 10.84 -22.00
CA ALA A 362 -4.22 12.21 -22.48
C ALA A 362 -4.89 13.08 -21.42
N LEU A 363 -4.29 14.20 -21.07
CA LEU A 363 -4.83 15.20 -20.14
C LEU A 363 -4.93 16.56 -20.84
N ARG A 364 -6.13 17.14 -20.82
CA ARG A 364 -6.43 18.47 -21.42
C ARG A 364 -5.90 18.62 -22.86
N THR A 365 -6.01 17.54 -23.64
CA THR A 365 -5.58 17.53 -25.06
C THR A 365 -6.67 18.14 -25.94
N PRO A 366 -6.34 19.06 -26.87
CA PRO A 366 -7.31 19.55 -27.84
C PRO A 366 -7.64 18.47 -28.88
N LEU A 367 -8.89 18.43 -29.36
CA LEU A 367 -9.24 17.53 -30.47
C LEU A 367 -8.42 17.83 -31.71
N GLY A 368 -7.84 16.78 -32.30
CA GLY A 368 -6.97 16.87 -33.46
C GLY A 368 -5.53 17.27 -33.12
N GLY A 369 -5.22 17.55 -31.85
CA GLY A 369 -3.86 17.70 -31.34
C GLY A 369 -3.28 16.35 -30.90
N HIS A 370 -2.01 16.35 -30.52
CA HIS A 370 -1.31 15.19 -29.99
C HIS A 370 -1.08 15.36 -28.49
N SER A 371 -1.40 14.33 -27.70
CA SER A 371 -1.35 14.42 -26.23
C SER A 371 0.04 14.77 -25.69
N SER A 372 1.11 14.24 -26.25
CA SER A 372 2.48 14.51 -25.79
C SER A 372 3.01 15.90 -26.16
N SER A 373 2.40 16.63 -27.09
CA SER A 373 2.88 17.94 -27.56
C SER A 373 1.87 19.08 -27.40
N ASP A 374 0.60 18.85 -27.74
CA ASP A 374 -0.47 19.86 -27.70
C ASP A 374 -1.33 19.75 -26.43
N GLY A 375 -1.32 18.56 -25.77
CA GLY A 375 -1.86 18.28 -24.46
C GLY A 375 -0.77 18.00 -23.44
N LEU A 376 -1.13 17.21 -22.41
CA LEU A 376 -0.21 16.57 -21.49
C LEU A 376 -0.44 15.07 -21.54
N GLU A 377 0.63 14.30 -21.61
CA GLU A 377 0.57 12.84 -21.57
C GLU A 377 1.10 12.31 -20.25
N LEU A 378 0.27 11.51 -19.58
CA LEU A 378 0.70 10.71 -18.44
C LEU A 378 1.09 9.33 -18.95
N GLN A 379 2.33 8.94 -18.73
CA GLN A 379 2.90 7.71 -19.28
C GLN A 379 2.26 6.44 -18.66
N VAL A 380 1.85 5.49 -19.50
CA VAL A 380 1.35 4.16 -19.11
C VAL A 380 2.18 3.09 -19.80
N ILE A 381 3.18 2.57 -19.12
CA ILE A 381 4.20 1.70 -19.71
C ILE A 381 4.67 0.62 -18.73
N ASP A 382 4.91 -0.59 -19.22
CA ASP A 382 5.71 -1.60 -18.50
C ASP A 382 7.19 -1.19 -18.58
N SER A 383 7.61 -0.35 -17.65
CA SER A 383 8.93 0.26 -17.69
C SER A 383 10.08 -0.75 -17.66
N ASP A 384 9.95 -1.80 -16.85
CA ASP A 384 10.99 -2.82 -16.70
C ASP A 384 11.06 -3.72 -17.94
N GLY A 385 9.91 -4.15 -18.45
CA GLY A 385 9.83 -4.95 -19.69
C GLY A 385 10.29 -4.15 -20.91
N TYR A 386 9.96 -2.88 -20.99
CA TYR A 386 10.43 -1.99 -22.05
C TYR A 386 11.96 -1.86 -22.03
N ASN A 387 12.54 -1.55 -20.86
CA ASN A 387 14.01 -1.44 -20.72
C ASN A 387 14.73 -2.76 -21.02
N ALA A 388 14.13 -3.91 -20.66
CA ALA A 388 14.70 -5.20 -20.99
C ALA A 388 14.71 -5.48 -22.51
N GLN A 389 13.71 -4.99 -23.25
CA GLN A 389 13.61 -5.11 -24.70
C GLN A 389 14.47 -4.08 -25.46
N HIS A 390 14.77 -2.93 -24.84
CA HIS A 390 15.48 -1.79 -25.42
C HIS A 390 16.70 -1.42 -24.57
N SER A 391 17.54 -2.39 -24.25
CA SER A 391 18.70 -2.20 -23.36
C SER A 391 19.76 -1.23 -23.88
N ASP A 392 19.79 -0.96 -25.20
CA ASP A 392 20.64 0.02 -25.88
C ASP A 392 20.07 1.46 -25.80
N ALA A 393 18.79 1.62 -25.49
CA ALA A 393 18.12 2.90 -25.38
C ALA A 393 17.10 2.87 -24.21
N PRO A 394 17.56 2.77 -22.95
CA PRO A 394 16.67 2.68 -21.81
C PRO A 394 15.86 3.97 -21.62
N LEU A 395 14.71 3.83 -20.98
CA LEU A 395 13.83 4.95 -20.67
C LEU A 395 14.55 6.05 -19.86
N LEU A 396 14.28 7.28 -20.24
CA LEU A 396 14.65 8.44 -19.43
C LEU A 396 13.68 8.60 -18.24
N PRO A 397 14.07 9.29 -17.16
CA PRO A 397 13.24 9.41 -15.96
C PRO A 397 11.78 9.85 -16.20
N TYR A 398 11.55 10.75 -17.15
CA TYR A 398 10.22 11.25 -17.49
C TYR A 398 9.41 10.35 -18.44
N GLN A 399 9.96 9.20 -18.80
CA GLN A 399 9.32 8.20 -19.65
C GLN A 399 8.85 6.96 -18.86
N TYR A 400 9.18 6.87 -17.56
CA TYR A 400 8.67 5.81 -16.73
C TYR A 400 7.17 5.99 -16.46
N HIS A 401 6.51 4.88 -16.16
CA HIS A 401 5.07 4.89 -15.84
C HIS A 401 4.68 5.95 -14.81
N GLY A 402 3.56 6.64 -15.04
CA GLY A 402 3.03 7.69 -14.18
C GLY A 402 3.72 9.05 -14.30
N SER A 403 4.77 9.14 -15.12
CA SER A 403 5.47 10.40 -15.40
C SER A 403 4.63 11.32 -16.29
N LEU A 404 4.76 12.61 -16.07
CA LEU A 404 4.28 13.60 -17.05
C LEU A 404 5.32 13.68 -18.16
N TYR A 405 5.00 13.06 -19.30
CA TYR A 405 5.94 12.82 -20.40
C TYR A 405 6.63 14.11 -20.85
N ASN A 406 7.94 14.05 -21.10
CA ASN A 406 8.82 15.17 -21.39
C ASN A 406 8.93 16.25 -20.32
N CYS A 407 8.24 16.14 -19.18
CA CYS A 407 8.18 17.20 -18.17
C CYS A 407 8.84 16.78 -16.85
N VAL A 408 8.36 15.71 -16.24
CA VAL A 408 8.79 15.30 -14.91
C VAL A 408 8.57 13.80 -14.67
N GLY A 409 9.55 13.15 -14.05
CA GLY A 409 9.47 11.74 -13.70
C GLY A 409 8.65 11.46 -12.45
N ALA A 410 7.86 10.38 -12.49
CA ALA A 410 7.20 9.81 -11.33
C ALA A 410 8.12 8.87 -10.53
N LYS A 411 7.73 8.52 -9.32
CA LYS A 411 8.36 7.44 -8.55
C LYS A 411 7.99 6.10 -9.18
N HIS A 412 8.96 5.25 -9.44
CA HIS A 412 8.77 3.96 -10.12
C HIS A 412 8.89 2.77 -9.16
N GLY A 413 8.57 1.55 -9.65
CA GLY A 413 8.60 0.33 -8.84
C GLY A 413 7.28 -0.01 -8.14
N TYR A 414 6.17 0.66 -8.50
CA TYR A 414 4.85 0.46 -7.90
C TYR A 414 3.84 -0.23 -8.83
N LEU A 415 4.23 -0.58 -10.05
CA LEU A 415 3.43 -1.40 -10.95
C LEU A 415 3.28 -2.82 -10.39
N ARG A 416 2.11 -3.40 -10.60
CA ARG A 416 1.91 -4.83 -10.39
C ARG A 416 2.55 -5.62 -11.54
N PRO A 417 2.81 -6.93 -11.34
CA PRO A 417 3.31 -7.78 -12.39
C PRO A 417 2.48 -7.69 -13.68
N VAL A 418 3.15 -7.78 -14.81
CA VAL A 418 2.54 -7.77 -16.14
C VAL A 418 1.36 -8.74 -16.20
N GLY A 419 0.28 -8.33 -16.86
CA GLY A 419 -0.96 -9.10 -16.98
C GLY A 419 -1.92 -8.97 -15.80
N GLN A 420 -1.51 -8.32 -14.70
CA GLN A 420 -2.43 -7.96 -13.62
C GLN A 420 -3.04 -6.58 -13.83
N TRP A 421 -4.24 -6.36 -13.27
CA TRP A 421 -4.91 -5.07 -13.29
C TRP A 421 -4.30 -4.13 -12.24
N ASN A 422 -3.76 -3.01 -12.68
CA ASN A 422 -3.38 -1.88 -11.86
C ASN A 422 -4.58 -0.94 -11.67
N TYR A 423 -4.59 -0.19 -10.57
CA TYR A 423 -5.57 0.88 -10.30
C TYR A 423 -4.84 2.22 -10.23
N GLU A 424 -5.32 3.20 -10.97
CA GLU A 424 -4.73 4.53 -10.97
C GLU A 424 -5.77 5.62 -10.77
N GLU A 425 -5.42 6.61 -9.97
CA GLU A 425 -6.16 7.83 -9.76
C GLU A 425 -5.30 9.02 -10.17
N VAL A 426 -5.84 9.89 -11.02
CA VAL A 426 -5.19 11.16 -11.41
C VAL A 426 -6.09 12.31 -11.02
N GLU A 427 -5.62 13.16 -10.11
CA GLU A 427 -6.29 14.41 -9.72
C GLU A 427 -5.63 15.60 -10.42
N VAL A 428 -6.43 16.38 -11.12
CA VAL A 428 -6.00 17.65 -11.78
C VAL A 428 -6.81 18.79 -11.20
N ARG A 429 -6.11 19.72 -10.54
CA ARG A 429 -6.72 20.87 -9.85
C ARG A 429 -5.93 22.14 -10.16
N GLY A 430 -6.46 23.01 -11.01
CA GLY A 430 -5.66 24.09 -11.61
C GLY A 430 -4.50 23.49 -12.38
N GLN A 431 -3.27 23.84 -12.01
CA GLN A 431 -2.05 23.29 -12.60
C GLN A 431 -1.38 22.23 -11.70
N LYS A 432 -2.06 21.79 -10.64
CA LYS A 432 -1.58 20.71 -9.80
C LYS A 432 -2.06 19.37 -10.34
N ILE A 433 -1.12 18.46 -10.51
CA ILE A 433 -1.37 17.09 -10.94
C ILE A 433 -0.85 16.14 -9.87
N LYS A 434 -1.70 15.22 -9.43
CA LYS A 434 -1.35 14.15 -8.50
C LYS A 434 -1.70 12.82 -9.12
N VAL A 435 -0.77 11.87 -9.06
CA VAL A 435 -0.97 10.50 -9.55
C VAL A 435 -0.79 9.52 -8.39
N THR A 436 -1.77 8.67 -8.22
CA THR A 436 -1.78 7.60 -7.20
C THR A 436 -1.94 6.26 -7.90
N LEU A 437 -0.90 5.44 -7.87
CA LEU A 437 -0.86 4.11 -8.47
C LEU A 437 -0.99 3.04 -7.38
N ASN A 438 -1.96 2.14 -7.51
CA ASN A 438 -2.19 1.03 -6.57
C ASN A 438 -2.25 1.49 -5.10
N GLY A 439 -2.82 2.69 -4.86
CA GLY A 439 -2.94 3.29 -3.54
C GLY A 439 -1.68 4.00 -3.03
N THR A 440 -0.64 4.13 -3.84
CA THR A 440 0.61 4.85 -3.53
C THR A 440 0.74 6.10 -4.38
N LYS A 441 0.97 7.26 -3.77
CA LYS A 441 1.21 8.51 -4.49
C LYS A 441 2.59 8.48 -5.14
N ILE A 442 2.63 8.51 -6.48
CA ILE A 442 3.87 8.43 -7.28
C ILE A 442 4.25 9.74 -7.94
N LEU A 443 3.31 10.68 -8.09
CA LEU A 443 3.55 12.02 -8.60
C LEU A 443 2.70 13.04 -7.84
N ASP A 444 3.27 14.22 -7.54
CA ASP A 444 2.57 15.34 -6.91
C ASP A 444 3.30 16.63 -7.33
N VAL A 445 2.77 17.31 -8.33
CA VAL A 445 3.45 18.42 -9.01
C VAL A 445 2.54 19.62 -9.19
N ASP A 446 3.15 20.79 -9.26
CA ASP A 446 2.52 22.03 -9.66
C ASP A 446 3.23 22.55 -10.92
N ILE A 447 2.57 22.46 -12.07
CA ILE A 447 3.13 22.85 -13.38
C ILE A 447 3.54 24.33 -13.40
N ASP A 448 2.82 25.20 -12.69
CA ASP A 448 3.16 26.63 -12.63
C ASP A 448 4.50 26.86 -11.90
N SER A 449 4.97 25.88 -11.11
CA SER A 449 6.27 25.93 -10.44
C SER A 449 7.43 25.41 -11.29
N PHE A 450 7.18 24.88 -12.49
CA PHE A 450 8.21 24.28 -13.30
C PHE A 450 9.21 25.30 -13.83
N ASP A 451 10.50 25.00 -13.67
CA ASP A 451 11.55 25.65 -14.43
C ASP A 451 11.57 25.04 -15.85
N ARG A 452 10.88 25.70 -16.78
CA ARG A 452 10.75 25.22 -18.16
C ARG A 452 12.09 25.10 -18.89
N SER A 453 13.15 25.77 -18.43
CA SER A 453 14.48 25.63 -18.99
C SER A 453 15.11 24.23 -18.76
N GLN A 454 14.56 23.48 -17.80
CA GLN A 454 14.97 22.10 -17.54
C GLN A 454 14.23 21.08 -18.41
N ILE A 455 13.24 21.51 -19.20
CA ILE A 455 12.46 20.65 -20.09
C ILE A 455 13.02 20.82 -21.50
N GLU A 456 13.52 19.74 -22.09
CA GLU A 456 14.16 19.82 -23.40
C GLU A 456 13.19 20.17 -24.53
N HIS A 457 12.00 19.57 -24.50
CA HIS A 457 10.90 19.79 -25.45
C HIS A 457 9.61 20.05 -24.69
N PRO A 458 9.41 21.27 -24.14
CA PRO A 458 8.23 21.56 -23.34
C PRO A 458 6.97 21.47 -24.20
N PRO A 459 5.99 20.61 -23.82
CA PRO A 459 4.73 20.52 -24.53
C PRO A 459 3.93 21.82 -24.39
N LYS A 460 3.22 22.23 -25.44
CA LYS A 460 2.31 23.40 -25.41
C LYS A 460 1.20 23.21 -24.37
N GLY A 461 0.83 21.94 -24.12
CA GLY A 461 -0.18 21.57 -23.14
C GLY A 461 0.10 22.02 -21.71
N LEU A 462 1.33 22.42 -21.36
CA LEU A 462 1.65 23.04 -20.06
C LEU A 462 0.81 24.30 -19.77
N ASP A 463 0.34 24.97 -20.82
CA ASP A 463 -0.50 26.17 -20.69
C ASP A 463 -2.00 25.88 -20.75
N ASN A 464 -2.38 24.64 -21.08
CA ASN A 464 -3.79 24.27 -21.17
C ASN A 464 -4.45 24.24 -19.79
N ARG A 465 -5.59 24.92 -19.67
CA ARG A 465 -6.40 24.89 -18.45
C ARG A 465 -7.61 23.98 -18.59
N LYS A 466 -7.98 23.62 -19.84
CA LYS A 466 -9.13 22.79 -20.19
C LYS A 466 -8.83 22.01 -21.47
N GLY A 467 -9.47 20.87 -21.65
CA GLY A 467 -9.40 20.05 -22.85
C GLY A 467 -9.92 18.64 -22.59
N HIS A 468 -9.74 17.76 -23.55
CA HIS A 468 -10.21 16.39 -23.50
C HIS A 468 -9.29 15.50 -22.68
N ILE A 469 -9.84 14.40 -22.16
CA ILE A 469 -9.09 13.32 -21.52
C ILE A 469 -9.26 12.05 -22.33
N GLY A 470 -8.33 11.09 -22.19
CA GLY A 470 -8.44 9.85 -22.93
C GLY A 470 -7.16 9.02 -22.96
N PHE A 471 -6.97 8.29 -24.05
CA PHE A 471 -5.88 7.35 -24.22
C PHE A 471 -4.98 7.78 -25.39
N ALA A 472 -3.68 7.72 -25.17
CA ALA A 472 -2.65 7.94 -26.18
C ALA A 472 -2.01 6.60 -26.57
N GLY A 473 -2.48 6.01 -27.67
CA GLY A 473 -2.05 4.68 -28.11
C GLY A 473 -0.70 4.66 -28.81
N HIS A 474 0.16 3.69 -28.48
CA HIS A 474 1.49 3.48 -29.01
C HIS A 474 1.69 2.06 -29.58
N SER A 475 0.72 1.55 -30.32
CA SER A 475 0.77 0.25 -30.99
C SER A 475 0.64 -0.99 -30.12
N ASP A 476 0.59 -0.87 -28.80
CA ASP A 476 0.49 -1.99 -27.87
C ASP A 476 -0.92 -2.18 -27.32
N PRO A 477 -1.37 -3.44 -27.11
CA PRO A 477 -2.73 -3.73 -26.67
C PRO A 477 -2.90 -3.54 -25.15
N VAL A 478 -2.64 -2.32 -24.67
CA VAL A 478 -2.96 -1.94 -23.29
C VAL A 478 -4.46 -1.89 -23.13
N ALA A 479 -4.96 -2.53 -22.08
CA ALA A 479 -6.40 -2.61 -21.80
C ALA A 479 -6.78 -1.68 -20.65
N TYR A 480 -7.89 -0.97 -20.80
CA TYR A 480 -8.46 -0.05 -19.80
C TYR A 480 -9.90 -0.44 -19.47
N ARG A 481 -10.27 -0.39 -18.18
CA ARG A 481 -11.63 -0.60 -17.71
C ARG A 481 -11.94 0.32 -16.53
N SER A 482 -13.24 0.44 -16.18
CA SER A 482 -13.69 1.25 -15.04
C SER A 482 -13.14 2.69 -15.09
N PHE A 483 -13.10 3.28 -16.30
CA PHE A 483 -12.59 4.63 -16.50
C PHE A 483 -13.66 5.65 -16.15
N LYS A 484 -13.48 6.28 -14.99
CA LYS A 484 -14.45 7.18 -14.37
C LYS A 484 -13.88 8.56 -14.19
N VAL A 485 -14.76 9.58 -14.33
CA VAL A 485 -14.38 10.97 -14.10
C VAL A 485 -15.30 11.61 -13.07
N LYS A 486 -14.74 12.45 -12.22
CA LYS A 486 -15.45 13.37 -11.33
C LYS A 486 -14.99 14.79 -11.65
N LYS A 487 -15.93 15.69 -12.06
CA LYS A 487 -15.66 17.12 -12.20
C LYS A 487 -15.53 17.75 -10.81
N LEU A 488 -14.57 18.66 -10.63
CA LEU A 488 -14.27 19.33 -9.34
C LEU A 488 -14.72 20.78 -9.35
#